data_0287734087d56e51068f0ee8f7d9a47e
#
_entry.id   0287734087d56e51068f0ee8f7d9a47e
#
_cell.length_a   1.000
_cell.length_b   1.000
_cell.length_c   1.000
_cell.angle_alpha   90.00
_cell.angle_beta   90.00
_cell.angle_gamma   90.00
#
_symmetry.space_group_name_H-M   'P 1'
#
loop_
_entity.id
_entity.type
_entity.pdbx_description
1 polymer ?
#
loop_
_entity_poly.entity_id
_entity_poly.type
_entity_poly.pdbx_seq_one_letter_code
_entity_poly.pdbx_strand_id
1 'polypeptide(L)'
;PLAVAKEYPEVHILTGEGILFWNRGMINAWEAAAKYKDYDAYLWLNDDTNLNKGALETLVKTADEAGWKKIIVGSCSKIDNPSIITYGGRNAKKHLLRPSLNKAIECSFFNGNIVLIPQFVYKVLGTNDPVFHHSLGDFDYGLRGVKKNIQSLIAPGILGECDRHEALPSWCNPQ
;
A
#
# COMPACT_ATOMS: atom_id res chain seq x y z
N PRO A 1 14.41 -13.30 7.17
CA PRO A 1 13.57 -14.44 6.74
C PRO A 1 13.56 -15.59 7.76
N LEU A 2 14.75 -16.09 8.22
CA LEU A 2 14.82 -17.23 9.15
C LEU A 2 14.14 -16.97 10.50
N ALA A 3 14.24 -15.76 11.06
CA ALA A 3 13.58 -15.41 12.31
C ALA A 3 12.05 -15.43 12.15
N VAL A 4 11.53 -14.88 11.05
CA VAL A 4 10.09 -14.91 10.74
C VAL A 4 9.61 -16.34 10.56
N ALA A 5 10.32 -17.17 9.80
CA ALA A 5 9.94 -18.57 9.61
C ALA A 5 9.90 -19.37 10.91
N LYS A 6 10.76 -19.03 11.89
CA LYS A 6 10.79 -19.70 13.19
C LYS A 6 9.65 -19.26 14.10
N GLU A 7 9.33 -17.98 14.09
CA GLU A 7 8.34 -17.38 15.02
C GLU A 7 6.91 -17.47 14.47
N TYR A 8 6.77 -17.40 13.14
CA TYR A 8 5.48 -17.44 12.44
C TYR A 8 5.51 -18.49 11.33
N PRO A 9 5.40 -19.79 11.67
CA PRO A 9 5.52 -20.88 10.70
C PRO A 9 4.39 -20.91 9.65
N GLU A 10 3.28 -20.22 9.91
CA GLU A 10 2.17 -20.08 8.96
C GLU A 10 2.43 -19.04 7.86
N VAL A 11 3.48 -18.24 7.99
CA VAL A 11 3.82 -17.21 7.00
C VAL A 11 4.56 -17.82 5.82
N HIS A 12 4.03 -17.64 4.61
CA HIS A 12 4.68 -18.06 3.37
C HIS A 12 5.80 -17.09 3.01
N ILE A 13 7.05 -17.52 3.13
CA ILE A 13 8.23 -16.72 2.82
C ILE A 13 8.69 -17.03 1.40
N LEU A 14 8.73 -16.00 0.56
CA LEU A 14 9.31 -16.08 -0.78
C LEU A 14 10.73 -15.53 -0.78
N THR A 15 11.65 -16.27 -1.36
CA THR A 15 13.04 -15.82 -1.52
C THR A 15 13.19 -15.20 -2.90
N GLY A 16 13.58 -13.94 -2.96
CA GLY A 16 13.93 -13.25 -4.20
C GLY A 16 15.42 -13.32 -4.50
N GLU A 17 15.79 -13.01 -5.74
CA GLU A 17 17.17 -13.01 -6.24
C GLU A 17 17.97 -11.74 -5.84
N GLY A 18 17.42 -10.88 -4.96
CA GLY A 18 18.08 -9.65 -4.50
C GLY A 18 17.95 -8.45 -5.46
N ILE A 19 17.29 -8.62 -6.60
CA ILE A 19 17.14 -7.58 -7.65
C ILE A 19 15.69 -7.17 -7.91
N LEU A 20 14.75 -7.68 -7.12
CA LEU A 20 13.32 -7.42 -7.32
C LEU A 20 12.91 -6.00 -6.95
N PHE A 21 13.58 -5.39 -5.98
CA PHE A 21 13.18 -4.13 -5.36
C PHE A 21 11.72 -4.16 -4.88
N TRP A 22 11.14 -3.00 -4.53
CA TRP A 22 9.81 -2.97 -3.94
C TRP A 22 8.72 -3.46 -4.89
N ASN A 23 8.65 -2.90 -6.10
CA ASN A 23 7.53 -3.15 -6.99
C ASN A 23 7.45 -4.61 -7.48
N ARG A 24 8.58 -5.15 -7.95
CA ARG A 24 8.63 -6.55 -8.41
C ARG A 24 8.54 -7.55 -7.26
N GLY A 25 9.06 -7.19 -6.07
CA GLY A 25 8.89 -7.96 -4.86
C GLY A 25 7.41 -8.07 -4.46
N MET A 26 6.69 -6.94 -4.54
CA MET A 26 5.25 -6.90 -4.30
C MET A 26 4.47 -7.75 -5.31
N ILE A 27 4.81 -7.67 -6.60
CA ILE A 27 4.21 -8.51 -7.65
C ILE A 27 4.40 -9.99 -7.32
N ASN A 28 5.63 -10.40 -7.01
CA ASN A 28 5.97 -11.79 -6.71
C ASN A 28 5.17 -12.33 -5.51
N ALA A 29 5.11 -11.56 -4.42
CA ALA A 29 4.34 -11.92 -3.23
C ALA A 29 2.83 -12.00 -3.52
N TRP A 30 2.31 -11.04 -4.27
CA TRP A 30 0.89 -10.99 -4.61
C TRP A 30 0.46 -12.13 -5.52
N GLU A 31 1.23 -12.42 -6.58
CA GLU A 31 0.95 -13.54 -7.48
C GLU A 31 1.01 -14.88 -6.76
N ALA A 32 1.94 -15.06 -5.82
CA ALA A 32 2.00 -16.27 -5.00
C ALA A 32 0.76 -16.40 -4.11
N ALA A 33 0.33 -15.31 -3.44
CA ALA A 33 -0.89 -15.30 -2.65
C ALA A 33 -2.13 -15.62 -3.50
N ALA A 34 -2.25 -15.00 -4.70
CA ALA A 34 -3.38 -15.23 -5.60
C ALA A 34 -3.43 -16.65 -6.17
N LYS A 35 -2.28 -17.32 -6.31
CA LYS A 35 -2.22 -18.75 -6.70
C LYS A 35 -2.58 -19.68 -5.55
N TYR A 36 -2.30 -19.27 -4.31
CA TYR A 36 -2.55 -20.10 -3.15
C TYR A 36 -4.04 -20.20 -2.80
N LYS A 37 -4.77 -19.08 -2.87
CA LYS A 37 -6.20 -19.02 -2.52
C LYS A 37 -6.87 -17.80 -3.14
N ASP A 38 -8.17 -17.92 -3.43
CA ASP A 38 -9.05 -16.77 -3.69
C ASP A 38 -9.35 -16.04 -2.37
N TYR A 39 -8.72 -14.88 -2.18
CA TYR A 39 -8.96 -14.01 -1.04
C TYR A 39 -9.97 -12.91 -1.41
N ASP A 40 -10.75 -12.44 -0.43
CA ASP A 40 -11.69 -11.33 -0.62
C ASP A 40 -10.96 -10.01 -0.91
N ALA A 41 -9.74 -9.86 -0.39
CA ALA A 41 -8.87 -8.72 -0.62
C ALA A 41 -7.40 -9.08 -0.39
N TYR A 42 -6.51 -8.23 -0.90
CA TYR A 42 -5.07 -8.26 -0.67
C TYR A 42 -4.65 -6.98 0.05
N LEU A 43 -3.80 -7.10 1.04
CA LEU A 43 -3.22 -5.96 1.75
C LEU A 43 -1.75 -5.80 1.37
N TRP A 44 -1.40 -4.66 0.76
CA TRP A 44 -0.01 -4.24 0.68
C TRP A 44 0.37 -3.62 2.02
N LEU A 45 1.45 -4.09 2.58
CA LEU A 45 2.03 -3.57 3.81
C LEU A 45 3.55 -3.62 3.69
N ASN A 46 4.19 -2.46 3.84
CA ASN A 46 5.63 -2.39 3.87
C ASN A 46 6.17 -2.86 5.22
N ASP A 47 7.36 -3.45 5.21
CA ASP A 47 8.05 -3.99 6.39
C ASP A 47 8.56 -2.90 7.37
N ASP A 48 8.63 -1.66 6.91
CA ASP A 48 8.97 -0.46 7.70
C ASP A 48 7.75 0.32 8.20
N THR A 49 6.56 -0.25 8.08
CA THR A 49 5.29 0.40 8.46
C THR A 49 4.66 -0.31 9.64
N ASN A 50 4.51 0.40 10.75
CA ASN A 50 3.82 -0.07 11.94
C ASN A 50 2.33 0.27 11.86
N LEU A 51 1.46 -0.74 11.91
CA LEU A 51 0.01 -0.53 11.93
C LEU A 51 -0.46 -0.06 13.30
N ASN A 52 -1.34 0.95 13.32
CA ASN A 52 -2.04 1.37 14.51
C ASN A 52 -3.12 0.36 14.90
N LYS A 53 -3.45 0.31 16.19
CA LYS A 53 -4.58 -0.52 16.68
C LYS A 53 -5.87 -0.13 15.95
N GLY A 54 -6.60 -1.11 15.45
CA GLY A 54 -7.85 -0.90 14.70
C GLY A 54 -7.66 -0.52 13.22
N ALA A 55 -6.43 -0.52 12.71
CA ALA A 55 -6.16 -0.15 11.31
C ALA A 55 -6.80 -1.13 10.31
N LEU A 56 -6.69 -2.44 10.57
CA LEU A 56 -7.27 -3.47 9.70
C LEU A 56 -8.80 -3.38 9.69
N GLU A 57 -9.41 -3.22 10.86
CA GLU A 57 -10.86 -3.06 11.00
C GLU A 57 -11.34 -1.82 10.23
N THR A 58 -10.59 -0.72 10.29
CA THR A 58 -10.92 0.51 9.56
C THR A 58 -10.82 0.32 8.05
N LEU A 59 -9.80 -0.37 7.56
CA LEU A 59 -9.65 -0.69 6.13
C LEU A 59 -10.79 -1.57 5.64
N VAL A 60 -11.10 -2.65 6.35
CA VAL A 60 -12.18 -3.59 6.00
C VAL A 60 -13.53 -2.90 6.03
N LYS A 61 -13.84 -2.13 7.08
CA LYS A 61 -15.08 -1.34 7.16
C LYS A 61 -15.19 -0.35 6.00
N THR A 62 -14.12 0.34 5.65
CA THR A 62 -14.13 1.29 4.53
C THR A 62 -14.35 0.57 3.19
N ALA A 63 -13.78 -0.63 3.01
CA ALA A 63 -14.00 -1.46 1.83
C ALA A 63 -15.46 -1.92 1.73
N ASP A 64 -16.04 -2.33 2.84
CA ASP A 64 -17.45 -2.75 2.92
C ASP A 64 -18.40 -1.60 2.57
N GLU A 65 -18.23 -0.43 3.20
CA GLU A 65 -18.97 0.78 2.89
C GLU A 65 -18.82 1.22 1.42
N ALA A 66 -17.70 0.90 0.78
CA ALA A 66 -17.43 1.14 -0.64
C ALA A 66 -17.90 -0.02 -1.56
N GLY A 67 -18.60 -1.03 -1.02
CA GLY A 67 -19.12 -2.19 -1.75
C GLY A 67 -18.03 -3.08 -2.33
N TRP A 68 -16.82 -3.11 -1.74
CA TRP A 68 -15.65 -3.91 -2.15
C TRP A 68 -15.20 -3.67 -3.60
N LYS A 69 -15.45 -2.47 -4.15
CA LYS A 69 -15.17 -2.11 -5.55
C LYS A 69 -14.16 -0.98 -5.73
N LYS A 70 -13.56 -0.51 -4.64
CA LYS A 70 -12.62 0.61 -4.63
C LYS A 70 -11.30 0.20 -3.97
N ILE A 71 -10.21 0.88 -4.31
CA ILE A 71 -8.91 0.72 -3.65
C ILE A 71 -8.97 1.49 -2.33
N ILE A 72 -8.60 0.89 -1.21
CA ILE A 72 -8.60 1.54 0.10
C ILE A 72 -7.18 1.81 0.56
N VAL A 73 -6.88 3.06 0.83
CA VAL A 73 -5.54 3.56 1.14
C VAL A 73 -5.48 3.98 2.60
N GLY A 74 -4.53 3.43 3.36
CA GLY A 74 -4.18 3.89 4.69
C GLY A 74 -3.20 5.06 4.65
N SER A 75 -3.35 6.01 5.57
CA SER A 75 -2.37 7.07 5.77
C SER A 75 -1.41 6.74 6.91
N CYS A 76 -0.13 7.04 6.70
CA CYS A 76 0.90 6.94 7.73
C CYS A 76 1.30 8.32 8.22
N SER A 77 1.65 8.41 9.50
CA SER A 77 2.30 9.58 10.07
C SER A 77 3.77 9.31 10.41
N LYS A 78 4.48 10.37 10.73
CA LYS A 78 5.81 10.28 11.35
C LYS A 78 5.68 9.65 12.74
N ILE A 79 6.62 8.76 13.11
CA ILE A 79 6.60 8.00 14.36
C ILE A 79 6.47 8.94 15.58
N ASP A 80 7.30 9.98 15.66
CA ASP A 80 7.31 10.90 16.81
C ASP A 80 6.37 12.10 16.67
N ASN A 81 5.64 12.21 15.55
CA ASN A 81 4.77 13.35 15.28
C ASN A 81 3.57 12.99 14.39
N PRO A 82 2.44 12.59 14.99
CA PRO A 82 1.24 12.21 14.24
C PRO A 82 0.61 13.37 13.45
N SER A 83 1.02 14.62 13.68
CA SER A 83 0.54 15.75 12.89
C SER A 83 1.15 15.79 11.48
N ILE A 84 2.27 15.10 11.25
CA ILE A 84 2.96 15.05 9.96
C ILE A 84 2.57 13.76 9.24
N ILE A 85 1.84 13.89 8.13
CA ILE A 85 1.54 12.76 7.25
C ILE A 85 2.73 12.49 6.34
N THR A 86 3.21 11.26 6.36
CA THR A 86 4.37 10.82 5.58
C THR A 86 3.99 10.13 4.28
N TYR A 87 3.02 9.21 4.34
CA TYR A 87 2.54 8.43 3.21
C TYR A 87 1.02 8.34 3.20
N GLY A 88 0.42 8.07 2.03
CA GLY A 88 -1.01 7.92 1.86
C GLY A 88 -1.49 8.34 0.48
N GLY A 89 -2.75 8.74 0.38
CA GLY A 89 -3.36 9.18 -0.88
C GLY A 89 -2.92 10.58 -1.29
N ARG A 90 -2.91 10.81 -2.60
CA ARG A 90 -2.50 12.08 -3.24
C ARG A 90 -3.57 12.58 -4.19
N ASN A 91 -3.65 13.89 -4.34
CA ASN A 91 -4.46 14.52 -5.37
C ASN A 91 -3.76 14.52 -6.75
N ALA A 92 -4.46 14.93 -7.80
CA ALA A 92 -3.93 14.99 -9.16
C ALA A 92 -2.69 15.91 -9.32
N LYS A 93 -2.50 16.87 -8.40
CA LYS A 93 -1.31 17.75 -8.33
C LYS A 93 -0.15 17.13 -7.53
N LYS A 94 -0.23 15.85 -7.19
CA LYS A 94 0.76 15.07 -6.40
C LYS A 94 0.88 15.48 -4.93
N HIS A 95 0.04 16.38 -4.42
CA HIS A 95 0.06 16.73 -3.01
C HIS A 95 -0.50 15.60 -2.16
N LEU A 96 0.19 15.27 -1.09
CA LEU A 96 -0.25 14.31 -0.09
C LEU A 96 -1.49 14.87 0.62
N LEU A 97 -2.53 14.05 0.74
CA LEU A 97 -3.78 14.45 1.38
C LEU A 97 -3.79 14.02 2.84
N ARG A 98 -4.30 14.90 3.70
CA ARG A 98 -4.57 14.51 5.10
C ARG A 98 -5.86 13.69 5.14
N PRO A 99 -5.89 12.52 5.82
CA PRO A 99 -7.12 11.75 6.00
C PRO A 99 -8.14 12.56 6.81
N SER A 100 -9.42 12.37 6.51
CA SER A 100 -10.50 12.81 7.39
C SER A 100 -10.57 11.90 8.62
N LEU A 101 -11.06 12.39 9.75
CA LEU A 101 -11.22 11.56 10.96
C LEU A 101 -12.42 10.62 10.88
N ASN A 102 -13.46 10.98 10.13
CA ASN A 102 -14.78 10.35 10.25
C ASN A 102 -15.32 9.74 8.94
N LYS A 103 -14.69 10.01 7.81
CA LYS A 103 -15.16 9.53 6.50
C LYS A 103 -14.00 9.26 5.54
N ALA A 104 -14.20 8.34 4.63
CA ALA A 104 -13.28 8.14 3.53
C ALA A 104 -13.31 9.35 2.57
N ILE A 105 -12.16 9.68 1.98
CA ILE A 105 -12.02 10.75 0.97
C ILE A 105 -11.33 10.22 -0.28
N GLU A 106 -11.72 10.73 -1.43
CA GLU A 106 -11.12 10.31 -2.70
C GLU A 106 -9.69 10.81 -2.86
N CYS A 107 -8.85 9.99 -3.53
CA CYS A 107 -7.53 10.38 -3.99
C CYS A 107 -7.30 9.90 -5.43
N SER A 108 -6.37 10.55 -6.13
CA SER A 108 -6.07 10.24 -7.53
C SER A 108 -5.10 9.06 -7.65
N PHE A 109 -4.14 8.97 -6.75
CA PHE A 109 -3.17 7.88 -6.59
C PHE A 109 -2.58 7.93 -5.18
N PHE A 110 -1.67 7.03 -4.85
CA PHE A 110 -1.27 6.81 -3.46
C PHE A 110 0.13 6.22 -3.33
N ASN A 111 0.67 6.24 -2.12
CA ASN A 111 1.86 5.47 -1.75
C ASN A 111 1.45 4.08 -1.26
N GLY A 112 2.25 3.07 -1.59
CA GLY A 112 1.96 1.65 -1.38
C GLY A 112 2.24 1.10 0.03
N ASN A 113 2.35 1.96 1.06
CA ASN A 113 2.68 1.52 2.43
C ASN A 113 1.57 0.70 3.10
N ILE A 114 0.31 1.14 2.97
CA ILE A 114 -0.88 0.46 3.50
C ILE A 114 -1.97 0.57 2.44
N VAL A 115 -2.24 -0.50 1.70
CA VAL A 115 -3.28 -0.47 0.65
C VAL A 115 -4.06 -1.77 0.62
N LEU A 116 -5.35 -1.69 0.90
CA LEU A 116 -6.26 -2.82 0.76
C LEU A 116 -6.87 -2.82 -0.64
N ILE A 117 -6.71 -3.91 -1.35
CA ILE A 117 -7.18 -4.10 -2.72
C ILE A 117 -8.19 -5.24 -2.74
N PRO A 118 -9.49 -4.94 -2.89
CA PRO A 118 -10.52 -5.97 -3.01
C PRO A 118 -10.29 -6.88 -4.22
N GLN A 119 -10.76 -8.13 -4.12
CA GLN A 119 -10.64 -9.12 -5.20
C GLN A 119 -11.22 -8.62 -6.52
N PHE A 120 -12.34 -7.88 -6.48
CA PHE A 120 -12.92 -7.25 -7.67
C PHE A 120 -11.91 -6.35 -8.39
N VAL A 121 -11.19 -5.51 -7.64
CA VAL A 121 -10.18 -4.59 -8.18
C VAL A 121 -9.01 -5.37 -8.78
N TYR A 122 -8.53 -6.38 -8.06
CA TYR A 122 -7.48 -7.27 -8.55
C TYR A 122 -7.87 -7.97 -9.87
N LYS A 123 -9.09 -8.50 -9.96
CA LYS A 123 -9.58 -9.15 -11.19
C LYS A 123 -9.66 -8.19 -12.39
N VAL A 124 -9.85 -6.90 -12.16
CA VAL A 124 -9.92 -5.88 -13.24
C VAL A 124 -8.54 -5.34 -13.61
N LEU A 125 -7.67 -5.09 -12.63
CA LEU A 125 -6.38 -4.41 -12.84
C LEU A 125 -5.17 -5.35 -12.89
N GLY A 126 -5.30 -6.56 -12.34
CA GLY A 126 -4.16 -7.46 -12.10
C GLY A 126 -3.25 -6.95 -10.99
N THR A 127 -1.98 -7.34 -11.04
CA THR A 127 -0.91 -6.85 -10.15
C THR A 127 -0.32 -5.52 -10.63
N ASN A 128 0.73 -5.04 -9.98
CA ASN A 128 1.52 -3.90 -10.46
C ASN A 128 2.15 -4.20 -11.83
N ASP A 129 2.49 -3.15 -12.58
CA ASP A 129 3.20 -3.30 -13.84
C ASP A 129 4.69 -3.61 -13.59
N PRO A 130 5.24 -4.72 -14.11
CA PRO A 130 6.63 -5.11 -13.91
C PRO A 130 7.65 -4.20 -14.62
N VAL A 131 7.20 -3.26 -15.46
CA VAL A 131 8.07 -2.25 -16.07
C VAL A 131 8.71 -1.35 -15.00
N PHE A 132 8.01 -1.13 -13.90
CA PHE A 132 8.55 -0.42 -12.73
C PHE A 132 9.36 -1.36 -11.86
N HIS A 133 10.57 -0.95 -11.49
CA HIS A 133 11.43 -1.75 -10.62
C HIS A 133 11.16 -1.48 -9.14
N HIS A 134 11.30 -0.22 -8.73
CA HIS A 134 11.28 0.18 -7.33
C HIS A 134 10.17 1.18 -7.03
N SER A 135 10.15 2.31 -7.70
CA SER A 135 9.20 3.39 -7.45
C SER A 135 8.16 3.51 -8.57
N LEU A 136 7.09 4.24 -8.31
CA LEU A 136 5.99 4.58 -9.22
C LEU A 136 5.01 3.44 -9.56
N GLY A 137 5.27 2.19 -9.18
CA GLY A 137 4.32 1.09 -9.41
C GLY A 137 3.01 1.29 -8.66
N ASP A 138 3.06 1.84 -7.46
CA ASP A 138 1.90 2.22 -6.65
C ASP A 138 1.13 3.41 -7.27
N PHE A 139 1.82 4.42 -7.77
CA PHE A 139 1.22 5.54 -8.47
C PHE A 139 0.54 5.09 -9.77
N ASP A 140 1.22 4.26 -10.56
CA ASP A 140 0.66 3.66 -11.77
C ASP A 140 -0.60 2.85 -11.46
N TYR A 141 -0.57 2.04 -10.40
CA TYR A 141 -1.72 1.22 -10.01
C TYR A 141 -2.97 2.07 -9.73
N GLY A 142 -2.82 3.15 -8.96
CA GLY A 142 -3.89 4.11 -8.71
C GLY A 142 -4.40 4.76 -10.00
N LEU A 143 -3.50 5.19 -10.89
CA LEU A 143 -3.85 5.82 -12.17
C LEU A 143 -4.52 4.83 -13.14
N ARG A 144 -4.12 3.54 -13.15
CA ARG A 144 -4.82 2.48 -13.90
C ARG A 144 -6.24 2.28 -13.37
N GLY A 145 -6.42 2.36 -12.04
CA GLY A 145 -7.73 2.36 -11.40
C GLY A 145 -8.63 3.45 -11.98
N VAL A 146 -8.16 4.70 -11.98
CA VAL A 146 -8.91 5.84 -12.52
C VAL A 146 -9.32 5.60 -13.98
N LYS A 147 -8.43 5.09 -14.82
CA LYS A 147 -8.73 4.76 -16.24
C LYS A 147 -9.80 3.66 -16.39
N LYS A 148 -10.01 2.84 -15.38
CA LYS A 148 -11.03 1.78 -15.33
C LYS A 148 -12.25 2.15 -14.49
N ASN A 149 -12.41 3.43 -14.12
CA ASN A 149 -13.47 3.93 -13.24
C ASN A 149 -13.47 3.28 -11.84
N ILE A 150 -12.31 2.83 -11.38
CA ILE A 150 -12.08 2.35 -10.02
C ILE A 150 -11.44 3.47 -9.23
N GLN A 151 -12.17 4.00 -8.28
CA GLN A 151 -11.70 5.08 -7.40
C GLN A 151 -10.78 4.53 -6.31
N SER A 152 -9.86 5.37 -5.84
CA SER A 152 -9.08 5.14 -4.63
C SER A 152 -9.61 6.02 -3.50
N LEU A 153 -9.81 5.44 -2.32
CA LEU A 153 -10.32 6.11 -1.12
C LEU A 153 -9.28 6.05 -0.01
N ILE A 154 -8.98 7.18 0.60
CA ILE A 154 -8.22 7.23 1.84
C ILE A 154 -9.18 6.89 2.98
N ALA A 155 -8.86 5.84 3.73
CA ALA A 155 -9.61 5.44 4.92
C ALA A 155 -9.53 6.52 6.02
N PRO A 156 -10.53 6.61 6.92
CA PRO A 156 -10.52 7.57 8.00
C PRO A 156 -9.35 7.38 8.96
N GLY A 157 -8.79 8.49 9.45
CA GLY A 157 -7.74 8.50 10.45
C GLY A 157 -6.35 8.15 9.91
N ILE A 158 -5.40 8.08 10.84
CA ILE A 158 -4.02 7.64 10.58
C ILE A 158 -3.94 6.16 10.96
N LEU A 159 -3.62 5.31 9.99
CA LEU A 159 -3.67 3.86 10.14
C LEU A 159 -2.32 3.23 10.45
N GLY A 160 -1.23 3.99 10.35
CA GLY A 160 0.09 3.48 10.69
C GLY A 160 1.12 4.58 10.85
N GLU A 161 2.32 4.15 11.23
CA GLU A 161 3.48 5.00 11.40
C GLU A 161 4.60 4.50 10.49
N CYS A 162 5.20 5.41 9.76
CA CYS A 162 6.35 5.15 8.90
C CYS A 162 7.09 6.46 8.65
N ASP A 163 8.37 6.54 8.99
CA ASP A 163 9.17 7.71 8.71
C ASP A 163 9.52 7.82 7.22
N ARG A 164 9.60 9.05 6.72
CA ARG A 164 10.19 9.28 5.41
C ARG A 164 11.69 9.05 5.49
N HIS A 165 12.20 8.28 4.57
CA HIS A 165 13.64 8.27 4.28
C HIS A 165 13.98 9.56 3.52
N GLU A 166 14.16 10.67 4.26
CA GLU A 166 14.39 12.01 3.67
C GLU A 166 15.80 12.18 3.12
N ALA A 167 16.75 11.36 3.52
CA ALA A 167 18.11 11.43 3.04
C ALA A 167 18.32 10.41 1.92
N LEU A 168 18.55 10.90 0.72
CA LEU A 168 19.22 10.10 -0.30
C LEU A 168 20.52 9.57 0.34
N PRO A 169 20.88 8.29 0.16
CA PRO A 169 22.16 7.77 0.60
C PRO A 169 23.28 8.70 0.12
N SER A 170 24.33 8.84 0.92
CA SER A 170 25.45 9.78 0.65
C SER A 170 26.05 9.63 -0.76
N TRP A 171 25.96 8.44 -1.34
CA TRP A 171 26.41 8.14 -2.71
C TRP A 171 25.47 8.67 -3.80
N CYS A 172 24.25 9.12 -3.46
CA CYS A 172 23.31 9.76 -4.38
C CYS A 172 23.43 11.28 -4.39
N ASN A 173 24.22 11.88 -3.47
CA ASN A 173 24.44 13.32 -3.46
C ASN A 173 25.43 13.66 -4.56
N PRO A 174 25.07 14.52 -5.52
CA PRO A 174 26.05 15.04 -6.47
C PRO A 174 27.15 15.78 -5.69
N GLN A 175 28.41 15.41 -5.91
CA GLN A 175 29.59 16.17 -5.43
C GLN A 175 29.69 17.49 -6.15
#